data_55d4577d78f4ae76cb754bb6d321b0f5
#
_entry.id   55d4577d78f4ae76cb754bb6d321b0f5
#
_cell.length_a   1.000
_cell.length_b   1.000
_cell.length_c   1.000
_cell.angle_alpha   90.00
_cell.angle_beta   90.00
_cell.angle_gamma   90.00
#
_symmetry.space_group_name_H-M   'P 1'
#
loop_
_entity.id
_entity.type
_entity.pdbx_description
1 polymer ?
#
loop_
_entity_poly.entity_id
_entity_poly.type
_entity_poly.pdbx_seq_one_letter_code
_entity_poly.pdbx_strand_id
1 'polypeptide(L)'
;GADFPVLTVEDWVHSQARLADLLGIRQWAAVIGGSLGGMQALQWTITYPDRVRHCLAIASAPKLSAQNIAFNEVARQAILTDPDFHGGSFQEAGVIPKRGLMLARMVGHITYLSDDSMGEKFGRGLKSEKLNYDFHSVEFQVESYLRYQGEEFSGRFDANTYLLMTKALDYFDPDRKSTRLNSSHQYYL
;
A
#
# COMPACT_ATOMS: atom_id res chain seq x y z
N GLY A 1 6.08 -9.36 12.41
CA GLY A 1 5.19 -9.29 13.58
C GLY A 1 5.01 -7.86 14.05
N ALA A 2 4.32 -7.68 15.17
CA ALA A 2 3.98 -6.37 15.74
C ALA A 2 5.21 -5.47 16.02
N ASP A 3 6.34 -6.07 16.36
CA ASP A 3 7.59 -5.36 16.71
C ASP A 3 8.48 -5.06 15.50
N PHE A 4 8.01 -5.32 14.28
CA PHE A 4 8.80 -5.01 13.10
C PHE A 4 8.89 -3.49 12.93
N PRO A 5 10.11 -2.93 12.73
CA PRO A 5 10.30 -1.49 12.66
C PRO A 5 9.58 -0.87 11.44
N VAL A 6 9.18 0.38 11.58
CA VAL A 6 8.66 1.15 10.45
C VAL A 6 9.81 1.41 9.48
N LEU A 7 9.64 0.95 8.25
CA LEU A 7 10.60 1.15 7.17
C LEU A 7 10.13 2.27 6.24
N THR A 8 11.10 2.96 5.66
CA THR A 8 10.89 3.99 4.64
C THR A 8 11.25 3.45 3.24
N VAL A 9 10.88 4.20 2.22
CA VAL A 9 11.29 3.90 0.84
C VAL A 9 12.82 3.96 0.71
N GLU A 10 13.49 4.85 1.44
CA GLU A 10 14.94 4.97 1.47
C GLU A 10 15.61 3.70 2.05
N ASP A 11 15.06 3.14 3.14
CA ASP A 11 15.57 1.90 3.73
C ASP A 11 15.52 0.72 2.75
N TRP A 12 14.42 0.61 1.98
CA TRP A 12 14.31 -0.42 0.95
C TRP A 12 15.32 -0.23 -0.16
N VAL A 13 15.55 1.00 -0.61
CA VAL A 13 16.56 1.29 -1.63
C VAL A 13 17.97 1.00 -1.13
N HIS A 14 18.28 1.30 0.13
CA HIS A 14 19.55 0.90 0.74
C HIS A 14 19.73 -0.62 0.78
N SER A 15 18.67 -1.35 1.11
CA SER A 15 18.71 -2.82 1.10
C SER A 15 18.93 -3.37 -0.31
N GLN A 16 18.25 -2.81 -1.31
CA GLN A 16 18.43 -3.18 -2.73
C GLN A 16 19.85 -2.86 -3.23
N ALA A 17 20.42 -1.73 -2.79
CA ALA A 17 21.78 -1.36 -3.15
C ALA A 17 22.82 -2.37 -2.61
N ARG A 18 22.63 -2.84 -1.36
CA ARG A 18 23.48 -3.91 -0.80
C ARG A 18 23.35 -5.21 -1.59
N LEU A 19 22.13 -5.57 -2.02
CA LEU A 19 21.92 -6.73 -2.88
C LEU A 19 22.64 -6.56 -4.23
N ALA A 20 22.56 -5.39 -4.85
CA ALA A 20 23.26 -5.09 -6.10
C ALA A 20 24.78 -5.23 -5.92
N ASP A 21 25.34 -4.79 -4.79
CA ASP A 21 26.76 -4.95 -4.47
C ASP A 21 27.17 -6.42 -4.37
N LEU A 22 26.37 -7.23 -3.68
CA LEU A 22 26.59 -8.68 -3.57
C LEU A 22 26.54 -9.39 -4.93
N LEU A 23 25.70 -8.89 -5.86
CA LEU A 23 25.61 -9.40 -7.21
C LEU A 23 26.65 -8.82 -8.17
N GLY A 24 27.54 -7.94 -7.71
CA GLY A 24 28.56 -7.29 -8.52
C GLY A 24 28.02 -6.24 -9.50
N ILE A 25 26.78 -5.76 -9.30
CA ILE A 25 26.12 -4.78 -10.17
C ILE A 25 26.52 -3.38 -9.73
N ARG A 26 27.40 -2.75 -10.50
CA ARG A 26 27.88 -1.39 -10.20
C ARG A 26 26.89 -0.30 -10.65
N GLN A 27 26.22 -0.51 -11.77
CA GLN A 27 25.31 0.47 -12.36
C GLN A 27 24.16 -0.24 -13.08
N TRP A 28 22.94 0.24 -12.85
CA TRP A 28 21.74 -0.18 -13.55
C TRP A 28 21.60 0.57 -14.87
N ALA A 29 21.28 -0.14 -15.94
CA ALA A 29 20.89 0.50 -17.20
C ALA A 29 19.54 1.24 -17.02
N ALA A 30 18.62 0.66 -16.27
CA ALA A 30 17.36 1.30 -15.88
C ALA A 30 16.85 0.75 -14.55
N VAL A 31 16.21 1.61 -13.77
CA VAL A 31 15.32 1.21 -12.67
C VAL A 31 13.88 1.58 -13.05
N ILE A 32 12.98 0.61 -12.91
CA ILE A 32 11.59 0.74 -13.38
C ILE A 32 10.68 0.30 -12.25
N GLY A 33 9.68 1.11 -11.92
CA GLY A 33 8.74 0.76 -10.88
C GLY A 33 7.35 1.37 -11.09
N GLY A 34 6.32 0.63 -10.69
CA GLY A 34 4.93 1.09 -10.66
C GLY A 34 4.49 1.46 -9.24
N SER A 35 3.69 2.53 -9.09
CA SER A 35 3.14 2.97 -7.80
C SER A 35 4.24 3.13 -6.74
N LEU A 36 4.20 2.38 -5.64
CA LEU A 36 5.26 2.34 -4.62
C LEU A 36 6.64 1.96 -5.19
N GLY A 37 6.67 1.09 -6.21
CA GLY A 37 7.90 0.78 -6.93
C GLY A 37 8.46 1.99 -7.71
N GLY A 38 7.59 2.88 -8.19
CA GLY A 38 8.00 4.13 -8.80
C GLY A 38 8.63 5.11 -7.80
N MET A 39 8.14 5.16 -6.56
CA MET A 39 8.79 5.90 -5.48
C MET A 39 10.18 5.33 -5.16
N GLN A 40 10.32 4.01 -5.14
CA GLN A 40 11.64 3.37 -4.98
C GLN A 40 12.57 3.68 -6.16
N ALA A 41 12.07 3.67 -7.40
CA ALA A 41 12.86 4.06 -8.57
C ALA A 41 13.34 5.51 -8.50
N LEU A 42 12.48 6.43 -8.07
CA LEU A 42 12.86 7.82 -7.80
C LEU A 42 13.89 7.92 -6.67
N GLN A 43 13.69 7.20 -5.58
CA GLN A 43 14.65 7.19 -4.46
C GLN A 43 16.03 6.67 -4.87
N TRP A 44 16.09 5.68 -5.77
CA TRP A 44 17.36 5.21 -6.35
C TRP A 44 18.15 6.34 -7.04
N THR A 45 17.47 7.18 -7.81
CA THR A 45 18.14 8.31 -8.51
C THR A 45 18.58 9.40 -7.55
N ILE A 46 17.91 9.55 -6.42
CA ILE A 46 18.27 10.55 -5.40
C ILE A 46 19.45 10.06 -4.56
N THR A 47 19.40 8.80 -4.12
CA THR A 47 20.40 8.26 -3.19
C THR A 47 21.67 7.79 -3.91
N TYR A 48 21.54 7.24 -5.11
CA TYR A 48 22.62 6.65 -5.89
C TYR A 48 22.61 7.11 -7.35
N PRO A 49 22.74 8.44 -7.62
CA PRO A 49 22.61 9.00 -8.97
C PRO A 49 23.60 8.39 -9.98
N ASP A 50 24.83 8.09 -9.56
CA ASP A 50 25.86 7.50 -10.42
C ASP A 50 25.63 6.01 -10.72
N ARG A 51 24.68 5.39 -10.02
CA ARG A 51 24.37 3.96 -10.18
C ARG A 51 23.14 3.69 -11.05
N VAL A 52 22.50 4.71 -11.58
CA VAL A 52 21.26 4.60 -12.38
C VAL A 52 21.40 5.45 -13.64
N ARG A 53 21.25 4.83 -14.82
CA ARG A 53 21.26 5.58 -16.10
C ARG A 53 19.88 6.12 -16.46
N HIS A 54 18.83 5.31 -16.27
CA HIS A 54 17.45 5.67 -16.59
C HIS A 54 16.52 5.29 -15.46
N CYS A 55 15.53 6.14 -15.21
CA CYS A 55 14.47 5.89 -14.22
C CYS A 55 13.10 5.99 -14.90
N LEU A 56 12.27 4.97 -14.73
CA LEU A 56 10.90 4.94 -15.20
C LEU A 56 9.97 4.75 -14.00
N ALA A 57 9.33 5.84 -13.57
CA ALA A 57 8.28 5.81 -12.55
C ALA A 57 6.91 5.80 -13.23
N ILE A 58 6.16 4.70 -13.07
CA ILE A 58 4.88 4.47 -13.76
C ILE A 58 3.76 4.55 -12.72
N ALA A 59 2.70 5.33 -13.02
CA ALA A 59 1.55 5.50 -12.12
C ALA A 59 1.98 5.80 -10.67
N SER A 60 2.93 6.71 -10.51
CA SER A 60 3.55 7.07 -9.24
C SER A 60 3.61 8.60 -9.09
N ALA A 61 3.89 9.05 -7.88
CA ALA A 61 4.03 10.46 -7.56
C ALA A 61 5.25 10.67 -6.64
N PRO A 62 5.89 11.86 -6.66
CA PRO A 62 6.98 12.16 -5.75
C PRO A 62 6.53 12.28 -4.29
N LYS A 63 5.25 12.52 -4.05
CA LYS A 63 4.60 12.50 -2.74
C LYS A 63 3.11 12.31 -2.87
N LEU A 64 2.49 11.72 -1.85
CA LEU A 64 1.04 11.54 -1.83
C LEU A 64 0.32 12.85 -1.53
N SER A 65 -0.86 13.02 -2.13
CA SER A 65 -1.79 14.10 -1.78
C SER A 65 -2.44 13.82 -0.41
N ALA A 66 -3.00 14.87 0.20
CA ALA A 66 -3.77 14.72 1.43
C ALA A 66 -4.94 13.70 1.27
N GLN A 67 -5.57 13.67 0.11
CA GLN A 67 -6.65 12.71 -0.18
C GLN A 67 -6.13 11.26 -0.19
N ASN A 68 -4.98 11.00 -0.80
CA ASN A 68 -4.37 9.66 -0.80
C ASN A 68 -3.99 9.22 0.61
N ILE A 69 -3.40 10.12 1.41
CA ILE A 69 -3.09 9.85 2.82
C ILE A 69 -4.37 9.56 3.62
N ALA A 70 -5.45 10.29 3.37
CA ALA A 70 -6.75 10.04 4.01
C ALA A 70 -7.31 8.65 3.66
N PHE A 71 -7.26 8.23 2.41
CA PHE A 71 -7.66 6.86 2.02
C PHE A 71 -6.80 5.79 2.68
N ASN A 72 -5.48 6.00 2.74
CA ASN A 72 -4.60 5.09 3.47
C ASN A 72 -4.97 5.01 4.96
N GLU A 73 -5.30 6.15 5.57
CA GLU A 73 -5.70 6.17 6.98
C GLU A 73 -7.01 5.42 7.23
N VAL A 74 -8.04 5.60 6.40
CA VAL A 74 -9.29 4.83 6.49
C VAL A 74 -9.01 3.33 6.38
N ALA A 75 -8.18 2.93 5.44
CA ALA A 75 -7.80 1.53 5.26
C ALA A 75 -7.03 0.97 6.48
N ARG A 76 -6.10 1.75 7.05
CA ARG A 76 -5.39 1.36 8.28
C ARG A 76 -6.33 1.23 9.47
N GLN A 77 -7.26 2.19 9.65
CA GLN A 77 -8.24 2.14 10.74
C GLN A 77 -9.15 0.90 10.62
N ALA A 78 -9.52 0.51 9.41
CA ALA A 78 -10.28 -0.72 9.20
C ALA A 78 -9.52 -1.97 9.72
N ILE A 79 -8.19 -2.02 9.52
CA ILE A 79 -7.36 -3.12 10.04
C ILE A 79 -7.15 -3.00 11.55
N LEU A 80 -6.78 -1.81 12.04
CA LEU A 80 -6.46 -1.59 13.45
C LEU A 80 -7.65 -1.83 14.39
N THR A 81 -8.87 -1.59 13.91
CA THR A 81 -10.12 -1.80 14.67
C THR A 81 -10.74 -3.19 14.47
N ASP A 82 -10.14 -4.03 13.62
CA ASP A 82 -10.58 -5.42 13.46
C ASP A 82 -10.33 -6.19 14.78
N PRO A 83 -11.34 -6.84 15.35
CA PRO A 83 -11.18 -7.63 16.59
C PRO A 83 -10.08 -8.67 16.52
N ASP A 84 -9.85 -9.25 15.34
CA ASP A 84 -8.84 -10.28 15.10
C ASP A 84 -7.43 -9.70 14.84
N PHE A 85 -7.23 -8.37 14.88
CA PHE A 85 -5.92 -7.77 14.67
C PHE A 85 -4.97 -7.96 15.86
N HIS A 86 -5.49 -8.02 17.09
CA HIS A 86 -4.73 -8.25 18.32
C HIS A 86 -3.48 -7.36 18.47
N GLY A 87 -3.58 -6.08 18.12
CA GLY A 87 -2.44 -5.17 18.19
C GLY A 87 -1.25 -5.55 17.28
N GLY A 88 -1.49 -6.36 16.25
CA GLY A 88 -0.47 -6.88 15.33
C GLY A 88 0.02 -8.29 15.65
N SER A 89 -0.38 -8.89 16.78
CA SER A 89 -0.01 -10.26 17.19
C SER A 89 -1.03 -11.33 16.77
N PHE A 90 -1.81 -11.06 15.72
CA PHE A 90 -2.85 -11.96 15.22
C PHE A 90 -2.32 -13.34 14.80
N GLN A 91 -1.07 -13.44 14.36
CA GLN A 91 -0.44 -14.72 14.00
C GLN A 91 -0.25 -15.61 15.23
N GLU A 92 0.13 -15.05 16.37
CA GLU A 92 0.27 -15.77 17.65
C GLU A 92 -1.10 -16.24 18.15
N ALA A 93 -2.15 -15.47 17.90
CA ALA A 93 -3.54 -15.84 18.21
C ALA A 93 -4.13 -16.87 17.22
N GLY A 94 -3.42 -17.19 16.13
CA GLY A 94 -3.89 -18.14 15.11
C GLY A 94 -5.05 -17.63 14.27
N VAL A 95 -5.24 -16.30 14.18
CA VAL A 95 -6.32 -15.65 13.44
C VAL A 95 -5.80 -14.72 12.35
N ILE A 96 -6.69 -14.24 11.50
CA ILE A 96 -6.38 -13.24 10.46
C ILE A 96 -7.42 -12.13 10.55
N PRO A 97 -7.03 -10.84 10.60
CA PRO A 97 -7.96 -9.70 10.62
C PRO A 97 -8.59 -9.51 9.23
N LYS A 98 -9.43 -10.46 8.83
CA LYS A 98 -10.01 -10.55 7.48
C LYS A 98 -10.90 -9.36 7.17
N ARG A 99 -11.72 -8.91 8.14
CA ARG A 99 -12.66 -7.81 7.94
C ARG A 99 -11.93 -6.52 7.61
N GLY A 100 -10.90 -6.21 8.39
CA GLY A 100 -10.06 -5.04 8.19
C GLY A 100 -9.35 -5.07 6.85
N LEU A 101 -8.72 -6.20 6.50
CA LEU A 101 -8.04 -6.39 5.21
C LEU A 101 -9.01 -6.29 4.03
N MET A 102 -10.21 -6.87 4.13
CA MET A 102 -11.24 -6.77 3.11
C MET A 102 -11.62 -5.30 2.87
N LEU A 103 -11.97 -4.56 3.93
CA LEU A 103 -12.35 -3.16 3.83
C LEU A 103 -11.22 -2.29 3.28
N ALA A 104 -10.00 -2.50 3.76
CA ALA A 104 -8.81 -1.81 3.25
C ALA A 104 -8.64 -2.02 1.73
N ARG A 105 -8.84 -3.25 1.25
CA ARG A 105 -8.76 -3.56 -0.17
C ARG A 105 -9.90 -2.95 -0.97
N MET A 106 -11.12 -2.95 -0.45
CA MET A 106 -12.28 -2.31 -1.08
C MET A 106 -12.02 -0.81 -1.28
N VAL A 107 -11.53 -0.12 -0.27
CA VAL A 107 -11.12 1.30 -0.38
C VAL A 107 -10.07 1.47 -1.49
N GLY A 108 -9.05 0.62 -1.53
CA GLY A 108 -8.04 0.65 -2.58
C GLY A 108 -8.65 0.52 -3.99
N HIS A 109 -9.59 -0.39 -4.19
CA HIS A 109 -10.24 -0.57 -5.49
C HIS A 109 -11.10 0.61 -5.93
N ILE A 110 -11.71 1.33 -5.00
CA ILE A 110 -12.44 2.57 -5.29
C ILE A 110 -11.46 3.66 -5.75
N THR A 111 -10.28 3.74 -5.14
CA THR A 111 -9.30 4.79 -5.43
C THR A 111 -8.45 4.54 -6.67
N TYR A 112 -8.39 3.30 -7.17
CA TYR A 112 -7.60 2.93 -8.35
C TYR A 112 -8.32 3.17 -9.68
N LEU A 113 -9.64 3.29 -9.66
CA LEU A 113 -10.45 3.55 -10.83
C LEU A 113 -10.97 5.00 -10.78
N SER A 114 -11.04 5.66 -11.95
CA SER A 114 -11.78 6.92 -12.07
C SER A 114 -13.29 6.66 -11.95
N ASP A 115 -14.05 7.72 -11.65
CA ASP A 115 -15.52 7.63 -11.63
C ASP A 115 -16.08 7.17 -12.98
N ASP A 116 -15.55 7.72 -14.07
CA ASP A 116 -15.91 7.30 -15.43
C ASP A 116 -15.66 5.82 -15.68
N SER A 117 -14.45 5.34 -15.34
CA SER A 117 -14.09 3.92 -15.51
C SER A 117 -14.93 3.00 -14.63
N MET A 118 -15.29 3.43 -13.43
CA MET A 118 -16.20 2.70 -12.54
C MET A 118 -17.62 2.66 -13.14
N GLY A 119 -18.08 3.80 -13.66
CA GLY A 119 -19.36 3.93 -14.34
C GLY A 119 -19.46 3.08 -15.59
N GLU A 120 -18.45 3.10 -16.46
CA GLU A 120 -18.38 2.28 -17.68
C GLU A 120 -18.40 0.78 -17.34
N LYS A 121 -17.68 0.38 -16.29
CA LYS A 121 -17.52 -1.03 -15.93
C LYS A 121 -18.76 -1.62 -15.26
N PHE A 122 -19.41 -0.88 -14.39
CA PHE A 122 -20.49 -1.40 -13.54
C PHE A 122 -21.80 -0.65 -13.70
N GLY A 123 -21.76 0.66 -13.95
CA GLY A 123 -22.94 1.53 -13.96
C GLY A 123 -23.77 1.34 -12.68
N ARG A 124 -25.08 1.22 -12.86
CA ARG A 124 -26.03 0.79 -11.83
C ARG A 124 -26.53 -0.64 -12.05
N GLY A 125 -25.67 -1.48 -12.68
CA GLY A 125 -26.03 -2.85 -13.00
C GLY A 125 -26.38 -3.66 -11.75
N LEU A 126 -27.52 -4.35 -11.79
CA LEU A 126 -27.98 -5.25 -10.74
C LEU A 126 -27.41 -6.65 -10.92
N LYS A 127 -27.23 -7.38 -9.82
CA LYS A 127 -26.87 -8.80 -9.82
C LYS A 127 -28.06 -9.70 -10.15
N SER A 128 -29.27 -9.27 -9.81
CA SER A 128 -30.54 -9.95 -10.07
C SER A 128 -31.53 -8.96 -10.67
N GLU A 129 -32.62 -9.46 -11.22
CA GLU A 129 -33.65 -8.61 -11.83
C GLU A 129 -34.44 -7.74 -10.81
N LYS A 130 -34.31 -8.05 -9.51
CA LYS A 130 -35.06 -7.38 -8.45
C LYS A 130 -34.16 -6.91 -7.32
N LEU A 131 -34.48 -5.76 -6.74
CA LEU A 131 -33.94 -5.26 -5.49
C LEU A 131 -34.64 -5.91 -4.30
N ASN A 132 -33.88 -6.37 -3.31
CA ASN A 132 -34.43 -6.96 -2.08
C ASN A 132 -34.65 -5.92 -0.98
N TYR A 133 -34.05 -4.75 -1.09
CA TYR A 133 -34.11 -3.64 -0.11
C TYR A 133 -33.65 -4.08 1.29
N ASP A 134 -32.58 -4.86 1.38
CA ASP A 134 -32.01 -5.31 2.63
C ASP A 134 -30.49 -4.98 2.73
N PHE A 135 -29.92 -5.12 3.93
CA PHE A 135 -28.50 -4.82 4.18
C PHE A 135 -27.55 -6.03 3.95
N HIS A 136 -28.08 -7.20 3.70
CA HIS A 136 -27.29 -8.45 3.64
C HIS A 136 -27.06 -8.92 2.21
N SER A 137 -28.01 -8.67 1.33
CA SER A 137 -27.91 -9.03 -0.09
C SER A 137 -26.86 -8.20 -0.80
N VAL A 138 -26.28 -8.79 -1.84
CA VAL A 138 -25.48 -8.08 -2.84
C VAL A 138 -26.39 -7.75 -4.00
N GLU A 139 -26.77 -6.51 -4.15
CA GLU A 139 -27.73 -6.06 -5.13
C GLU A 139 -27.09 -5.51 -6.41
N PHE A 140 -26.01 -4.72 -6.26
CA PHE A 140 -25.30 -4.14 -7.39
C PHE A 140 -24.05 -4.91 -7.78
N GLN A 141 -23.70 -4.89 -9.06
CA GLN A 141 -22.49 -5.56 -9.56
C GLN A 141 -21.21 -5.02 -8.92
N VAL A 142 -21.13 -3.71 -8.66
CA VAL A 142 -20.00 -3.09 -7.99
C VAL A 142 -19.81 -3.61 -6.56
N GLU A 143 -20.88 -3.85 -5.81
CA GLU A 143 -20.80 -4.45 -4.47
C GLU A 143 -20.20 -5.85 -4.51
N SER A 144 -20.67 -6.67 -5.47
CA SER A 144 -20.12 -8.02 -5.70
C SER A 144 -18.63 -7.97 -6.02
N TYR A 145 -18.24 -7.05 -6.89
CA TYR A 145 -16.85 -6.85 -7.26
C TYR A 145 -15.98 -6.48 -6.06
N LEU A 146 -16.40 -5.49 -5.27
CA LEU A 146 -15.64 -5.03 -4.10
C LEU A 146 -15.50 -6.13 -3.05
N ARG A 147 -16.60 -6.85 -2.74
CA ARG A 147 -16.58 -7.97 -1.77
C ARG A 147 -15.64 -9.07 -2.25
N TYR A 148 -15.71 -9.46 -3.51
CA TYR A 148 -14.81 -10.45 -4.09
C TYR A 148 -13.35 -10.05 -3.99
N GLN A 149 -13.01 -8.81 -4.39
CA GLN A 149 -11.63 -8.31 -4.33
C GLN A 149 -11.10 -8.22 -2.89
N GLY A 150 -11.97 -7.85 -1.95
CA GLY A 150 -11.61 -7.83 -0.54
C GLY A 150 -11.34 -9.22 0.00
N GLU A 151 -12.22 -10.19 -0.29
CA GLU A 151 -12.09 -11.56 0.19
C GLU A 151 -10.80 -12.23 -0.33
N GLU A 152 -10.57 -12.18 -1.64
CA GLU A 152 -9.35 -12.70 -2.26
C GLU A 152 -8.07 -12.10 -1.64
N PHE A 153 -8.08 -10.81 -1.38
CA PHE A 153 -6.93 -10.13 -0.78
C PHE A 153 -6.69 -10.56 0.66
N SER A 154 -7.75 -10.67 1.47
CA SER A 154 -7.65 -10.98 2.89
C SER A 154 -7.07 -12.37 3.18
N GLY A 155 -7.17 -13.28 2.22
CA GLY A 155 -6.61 -14.63 2.33
C GLY A 155 -5.11 -14.75 2.02
N ARG A 156 -4.50 -13.71 1.45
CA ARG A 156 -3.11 -13.77 0.94
C ARG A 156 -2.20 -12.62 1.37
N PHE A 157 -2.74 -11.61 2.03
CA PHE A 157 -1.95 -10.44 2.40
C PHE A 157 -1.85 -10.29 3.91
N ASP A 158 -0.65 -9.92 4.38
CA ASP A 158 -0.37 -9.72 5.80
C ASP A 158 -0.78 -8.30 6.25
N ALA A 159 -1.52 -8.21 7.37
CA ALA A 159 -2.05 -6.95 7.88
C ALA A 159 -0.96 -5.99 8.36
N ASN A 160 0.07 -6.49 9.06
CA ASN A 160 1.20 -5.66 9.50
C ASN A 160 1.96 -5.10 8.30
N THR A 161 2.16 -5.91 7.27
CA THR A 161 2.78 -5.48 6.01
C THR A 161 1.96 -4.37 5.33
N TYR A 162 0.63 -4.48 5.32
CA TYR A 162 -0.24 -3.44 4.76
C TYR A 162 -0.06 -2.11 5.50
N LEU A 163 -0.05 -2.13 6.84
CA LEU A 163 0.16 -0.95 7.66
C LEU A 163 1.52 -0.30 7.38
N LEU A 164 2.58 -1.10 7.32
CA LEU A 164 3.95 -0.63 7.03
C LEU A 164 4.05 -0.01 5.64
N MET A 165 3.55 -0.69 4.61
CA MET A 165 3.61 -0.21 3.23
C MET A 165 2.85 1.10 3.04
N THR A 166 1.65 1.23 3.62
CA THR A 166 0.87 2.48 3.51
C THR A 166 1.52 3.63 4.28
N LYS A 167 2.19 3.36 5.41
CA LYS A 167 2.97 4.39 6.11
C LYS A 167 4.22 4.80 5.33
N ALA A 168 4.92 3.85 4.70
CA ALA A 168 6.07 4.18 3.86
C ALA A 168 5.68 5.05 2.66
N LEU A 169 4.50 4.81 2.05
CA LEU A 169 3.91 5.67 1.02
C LEU A 169 3.64 7.08 1.54
N ASP A 170 3.00 7.21 2.72
CA ASP A 170 2.64 8.51 3.30
C ASP A 170 3.88 9.33 3.65
N TYR A 171 4.95 8.68 4.08
CA TYR A 171 6.20 9.35 4.49
C TYR A 171 7.10 9.74 3.32
N PHE A 172 6.88 9.17 2.14
CA PHE A 172 7.70 9.48 0.98
C PHE A 172 7.49 10.92 0.52
N ASP A 173 8.49 11.76 0.74
CA ASP A 173 8.55 13.15 0.31
C ASP A 173 10.02 13.53 0.11
N PRO A 174 10.55 13.42 -1.10
CA PRO A 174 11.96 13.72 -1.40
C PRO A 174 12.36 15.18 -1.19
N ASP A 175 11.39 16.10 -1.16
CA ASP A 175 11.65 17.52 -0.89
C ASP A 175 11.90 17.78 0.60
N ARG A 176 11.51 16.84 1.47
CA ARG A 176 11.61 17.00 2.91
C ARG A 176 13.02 16.69 3.41
N LYS A 177 13.83 17.71 3.62
CA LYS A 177 15.22 17.60 4.12
C LYS A 177 15.37 16.97 5.52
N SER A 178 14.29 16.62 6.22
CA SER A 178 14.32 16.33 7.67
C SER A 178 14.01 14.88 8.06
N THR A 179 13.77 13.96 7.14
CA THR A 179 13.50 12.57 7.51
C THR A 179 14.69 11.85 8.17
N ARG A 180 15.92 12.32 7.92
CA ARG A 180 17.13 11.79 8.55
C ARG A 180 17.31 12.17 10.02
N LEU A 181 16.75 13.30 10.47
CA LEU A 181 16.94 13.77 11.86
C LEU A 181 16.05 13.05 12.88
N ASN A 182 14.92 12.48 12.43
CA ASN A 182 14.00 11.76 13.33
C ASN A 182 14.37 10.29 13.53
N SER A 183 15.08 9.64 12.62
CA SER A 183 15.52 8.26 12.78
C SER A 183 16.73 8.11 13.70
N SER A 184 17.58 9.15 13.81
CA SER A 184 18.75 9.14 14.71
C SER A 184 18.41 9.37 16.17
N HIS A 185 17.23 9.91 16.51
CA HIS A 185 16.80 10.13 17.89
C HIS A 185 16.01 8.98 18.53
N GLN A 186 15.62 7.98 17.78
CA GLN A 186 14.91 6.80 18.31
C GLN A 186 15.81 5.67 18.82
N TYR A 187 17.12 5.80 18.69
CA TYR A 187 18.08 4.77 19.15
C TYR A 187 18.74 5.08 20.51
N TYR A 188 18.24 6.07 21.27
CA TYR A 188 18.74 6.39 22.60
C TYR A 188 17.61 6.56 23.62
N LEU A 189 16.82 5.51 23.80
CA LEU A 189 16.03 5.31 25.05
C LEU A 189 16.00 3.82 25.37
#